data_9cba08e8f0ac737decc02573fb7306da
#
_entry.id   9cba08e8f0ac737decc02573fb7306da
#
_cell.length_a   1.000
_cell.length_b   1.000
_cell.length_c   1.000
_cell.angle_alpha   90.00
_cell.angle_beta   90.00
_cell.angle_gamma   90.00
#
_symmetry.space_group_name_H-M   'P 1'
#
loop_
_entity.id
_entity.type
_entity.pdbx_description
1 polymer ?
#
loop_
_entity_poly.entity_id
_entity_poly.type
_entity_poly.pdbx_seq_one_letter_code
_entity_poly.pdbx_strand_id
1 'polypeptide(L)'
;ENDFGTKLTIFFGNSWTKLQAEELRQVFDSEYQLFSDFVRFKGNEQTISFAKMALWARSGQLNLGVIPEKIRHYIDDSKDIADIIEAMWASQTNLVQTAQKLFMHRNSLQYKLDKFHGLSGLNLKNLDDLAFCHLLILNG
;
A
#
# COMPACT_ATOMS: atom_id res chain seq x y z
N GLU A 1 24.83 -12.19 -25.00
CA GLU A 1 24.16 -12.30 -23.72
C GLU A 1 24.28 -13.68 -23.14
N ASN A 2 24.64 -13.74 -21.93
CA ASN A 2 24.83 -15.00 -21.25
C ASN A 2 23.51 -15.48 -20.65
N ASP A 3 23.11 -16.69 -20.99
CA ASP A 3 21.82 -17.19 -20.57
C ASP A 3 21.88 -18.23 -19.48
N PHE A 4 23.01 -18.35 -18.82
CA PHE A 4 23.13 -19.31 -17.73
C PHE A 4 22.44 -18.81 -16.45
N GLY A 5 22.18 -17.52 -16.34
CA GLY A 5 21.48 -17.00 -15.20
C GLY A 5 19.98 -17.21 -15.32
N THR A 6 19.35 -17.35 -14.16
CA THR A 6 17.90 -17.43 -14.08
C THR A 6 17.36 -16.03 -13.82
N LYS A 7 16.37 -15.62 -14.59
CA LYS A 7 15.68 -14.34 -14.37
C LYS A 7 14.61 -14.53 -13.31
N LEU A 8 14.60 -13.64 -12.34
CA LEU A 8 13.66 -13.72 -11.22
C LEU A 8 12.86 -12.45 -11.13
N THR A 9 11.58 -12.59 -10.84
CA THR A 9 10.75 -11.49 -10.41
C THR A 9 10.32 -11.82 -8.99
N ILE A 10 10.59 -10.91 -8.07
CA ILE A 10 10.29 -11.11 -6.66
C ILE A 10 9.23 -10.11 -6.22
N PHE A 11 8.17 -10.63 -5.64
CA PHE A 11 7.08 -9.81 -5.11
C PHE A 11 7.10 -9.89 -3.59
N PHE A 12 7.06 -8.73 -2.95
CA PHE A 12 6.90 -8.64 -1.50
C PHE A 12 5.45 -8.31 -1.19
N GLY A 13 4.73 -9.28 -0.65
CA GLY A 13 3.36 -9.07 -0.25
C GLY A 13 3.23 -8.15 0.95
N ASN A 14 2.01 -7.69 1.22
CA ASN A 14 1.76 -6.82 2.34
C ASN A 14 1.75 -7.60 3.66
N SER A 15 1.98 -6.89 4.76
CA SER A 15 1.90 -7.48 6.10
C SER A 15 0.49 -7.28 6.64
N TRP A 16 -0.36 -8.27 6.42
CA TRP A 16 -1.76 -8.20 6.82
C TRP A 16 -1.91 -8.54 8.29
N THR A 17 -2.75 -7.78 9.00
CA THR A 17 -3.07 -8.06 10.41
C THR A 17 -4.56 -8.07 10.62
N LYS A 18 -4.98 -8.63 11.77
CA LYS A 18 -6.37 -8.61 12.23
C LYS A 18 -7.35 -9.17 11.22
N LEU A 19 -6.94 -10.21 10.51
CA LEU A 19 -7.80 -10.90 9.56
C LEU A 19 -8.13 -12.29 10.06
N GLN A 20 -9.35 -12.73 9.81
CA GLN A 20 -9.75 -14.12 10.04
C GLN A 20 -9.04 -15.01 9.00
N ALA A 21 -9.00 -16.31 9.28
CA ALA A 21 -8.31 -17.25 8.38
C ALA A 21 -8.84 -17.17 6.95
N GLU A 22 -10.16 -17.06 6.79
CA GLU A 22 -10.75 -16.98 5.47
C GLU A 22 -10.39 -15.67 4.77
N GLU A 23 -10.39 -14.58 5.52
CA GLU A 23 -9.98 -13.29 4.95
C GLU A 23 -8.52 -13.30 4.53
N LEU A 24 -7.67 -13.93 5.31
CA LEU A 24 -6.25 -14.04 4.98
C LEU A 24 -6.06 -14.82 3.68
N ARG A 25 -6.84 -15.89 3.51
CA ARG A 25 -6.81 -16.65 2.27
C ARG A 25 -7.24 -15.78 1.09
N GLN A 26 -8.29 -14.99 1.27
CA GLN A 26 -8.78 -14.12 0.20
C GLN A 26 -7.75 -13.08 -0.21
N VAL A 27 -7.07 -12.44 0.75
CA VAL A 27 -6.05 -11.46 0.39
C VAL A 27 -4.84 -12.15 -0.25
N PHE A 28 -4.48 -13.35 0.22
CA PHE A 28 -3.39 -14.09 -0.41
C PHE A 28 -3.72 -14.42 -1.86
N ASP A 29 -4.92 -14.90 -2.12
CA ASP A 29 -5.35 -15.22 -3.48
C ASP A 29 -5.35 -13.97 -4.36
N SER A 30 -5.77 -12.83 -3.81
CA SER A 30 -5.76 -11.56 -4.53
C SER A 30 -4.34 -11.14 -4.88
N GLU A 31 -3.41 -11.23 -3.92
CA GLU A 31 -2.01 -10.90 -4.18
C GLU A 31 -1.40 -11.85 -5.19
N TYR A 32 -1.70 -13.12 -5.09
CA TYR A 32 -1.19 -14.10 -6.03
C TYR A 32 -1.67 -13.80 -7.45
N GLN A 33 -2.95 -13.46 -7.58
CA GLN A 33 -3.51 -13.12 -8.89
C GLN A 33 -2.84 -11.86 -9.46
N LEU A 34 -2.64 -10.85 -8.64
CA LEU A 34 -1.95 -9.64 -9.07
C LEU A 34 -0.54 -9.94 -9.53
N PHE A 35 0.17 -10.76 -8.80
CA PHE A 35 1.52 -11.13 -9.17
C PHE A 35 1.54 -11.90 -10.48
N SER A 36 0.60 -12.82 -10.66
CA SER A 36 0.49 -13.58 -11.90
C SER A 36 0.22 -12.68 -13.08
N ASP A 37 -0.68 -11.71 -12.92
CA ASP A 37 -0.98 -10.74 -13.97
C ASP A 37 0.25 -9.87 -14.27
N PHE A 38 0.95 -9.43 -13.23
CA PHE A 38 2.15 -8.63 -13.40
C PHE A 38 3.20 -9.38 -14.23
N VAL A 39 3.47 -10.63 -13.88
CA VAL A 39 4.45 -11.43 -14.59
C VAL A 39 4.04 -11.62 -16.04
N ARG A 40 2.74 -11.84 -16.27
CA ARG A 40 2.24 -12.06 -17.62
C ARG A 40 2.37 -10.83 -18.50
N PHE A 41 2.05 -9.65 -17.95
CA PHE A 41 2.01 -8.44 -18.76
C PHE A 41 3.33 -7.66 -18.76
N LYS A 42 4.10 -7.73 -17.69
CA LYS A 42 5.36 -6.98 -17.60
C LYS A 42 6.56 -7.88 -17.83
N GLY A 43 6.56 -9.07 -17.22
CA GLY A 43 7.52 -10.10 -17.53
C GLY A 43 8.99 -9.82 -17.22
N ASN A 44 9.29 -8.78 -16.50
CA ASN A 44 10.67 -8.39 -16.25
C ASN A 44 11.18 -8.92 -14.91
N GLU A 45 12.46 -9.25 -14.88
CA GLU A 45 13.09 -9.56 -13.59
C GLU A 45 13.24 -8.27 -12.81
N GLN A 46 12.66 -8.22 -11.63
CA GLN A 46 12.78 -7.09 -10.74
C GLN A 46 12.14 -7.42 -9.41
N THR A 47 12.38 -6.57 -8.45
CA THR A 47 11.76 -6.68 -7.14
C THR A 47 10.59 -5.69 -7.10
N ILE A 48 9.41 -6.18 -6.77
CA ILE A 48 8.19 -5.39 -6.78
C ILE A 48 7.59 -5.36 -5.38
N SER A 49 7.32 -4.15 -4.86
CA SER A 49 6.61 -4.02 -3.59
C SER A 49 5.11 -4.18 -3.80
N PHE A 50 4.42 -4.47 -2.71
CA PHE A 50 2.97 -4.59 -2.74
C PHE A 50 2.30 -3.34 -3.31
N ALA A 51 2.65 -2.17 -2.78
CA ALA A 51 2.00 -0.93 -3.20
C ALA A 51 2.28 -0.61 -4.66
N LYS A 52 3.51 -0.82 -5.12
CA LYS A 52 3.85 -0.57 -6.52
C LYS A 52 3.04 -1.46 -7.44
N MET A 53 2.88 -2.73 -7.09
CA MET A 53 2.08 -3.66 -7.88
C MET A 53 0.61 -3.26 -7.87
N ALA A 54 0.10 -2.84 -6.71
CA ALA A 54 -1.30 -2.41 -6.60
C ALA A 54 -1.56 -1.16 -7.45
N LEU A 55 -0.62 -0.22 -7.44
CA LEU A 55 -0.72 0.99 -8.28
C LEU A 55 -0.72 0.62 -9.77
N TRP A 56 0.16 -0.29 -10.16
CA TRP A 56 0.20 -0.75 -11.53
C TRP A 56 -1.13 -1.36 -11.95
N ALA A 57 -1.67 -2.25 -11.12
CA ALA A 57 -2.94 -2.91 -11.42
C ALA A 57 -4.08 -1.91 -11.49
N ARG A 58 -4.08 -0.93 -10.58
CA ARG A 58 -5.12 0.08 -10.55
C ARG A 58 -5.10 0.95 -11.81
N SER A 59 -3.91 1.36 -12.23
CA SER A 59 -3.77 2.19 -13.43
C SER A 59 -4.22 1.44 -14.68
N GLY A 60 -4.03 0.12 -14.72
CA GLY A 60 -4.46 -0.73 -15.82
C GLY A 60 -5.88 -1.25 -15.68
N GLN A 61 -6.59 -0.82 -14.65
CA GLN A 61 -7.96 -1.27 -14.36
C GLN A 61 -8.07 -2.77 -14.18
N LEU A 62 -7.01 -3.37 -13.65
CA LEU A 62 -7.01 -4.80 -13.34
C LEU A 62 -7.73 -5.05 -12.01
N ASN A 63 -8.16 -6.29 -11.83
CA ASN A 63 -8.88 -6.66 -10.63
C ASN A 63 -7.92 -6.85 -9.45
N LEU A 64 -8.10 -6.06 -8.40
CA LEU A 64 -7.31 -6.19 -7.17
C LEU A 64 -7.98 -7.10 -6.13
N GLY A 65 -9.11 -7.71 -6.47
CA GLY A 65 -9.80 -8.60 -5.55
C GLY A 65 -10.28 -7.88 -4.32
N VAL A 66 -10.03 -8.46 -3.16
CA VAL A 66 -10.49 -7.90 -1.87
C VAL A 66 -9.51 -6.88 -1.28
N ILE A 67 -8.37 -6.68 -1.93
CA ILE A 67 -7.31 -5.82 -1.38
C ILE A 67 -7.79 -4.39 -1.08
N PRO A 68 -8.45 -3.68 -2.01
CA PRO A 68 -8.86 -2.30 -1.71
C PRO A 68 -9.79 -2.21 -0.51
N GLU A 69 -10.72 -3.12 -0.40
CA GLU A 69 -11.66 -3.14 0.71
C GLU A 69 -10.94 -3.34 2.05
N LYS A 70 -10.00 -4.28 2.09
CA LYS A 70 -9.26 -4.56 3.33
C LYS A 70 -8.42 -3.37 3.75
N ILE A 71 -7.76 -2.71 2.81
CA ILE A 71 -6.96 -1.53 3.16
C ILE A 71 -7.87 -0.39 3.62
N ARG A 72 -9.03 -0.21 2.97
CA ARG A 72 -9.98 0.80 3.43
C ARG A 72 -10.43 0.57 4.86
N HIS A 73 -10.65 -0.70 5.23
CA HIS A 73 -11.00 -1.03 6.62
C HIS A 73 -9.93 -0.55 7.60
N TYR A 74 -8.66 -0.77 7.27
CA TYR A 74 -7.59 -0.29 8.13
C TYR A 74 -7.61 1.23 8.24
N ILE A 75 -7.87 1.94 7.13
CA ILE A 75 -7.94 3.39 7.14
C ILE A 75 -9.10 3.86 8.01
N ASP A 76 -10.27 3.25 7.84
CA ASP A 76 -11.46 3.63 8.57
C ASP A 76 -11.34 3.36 10.07
N ASP A 77 -10.65 2.28 10.43
CA ASP A 77 -10.46 1.91 11.83
C ASP A 77 -9.38 2.71 12.53
N SER A 78 -8.61 3.49 11.79
CA SER A 78 -7.49 4.24 12.35
C SER A 78 -7.86 5.71 12.45
N LYS A 79 -7.95 6.22 13.68
CA LYS A 79 -8.34 7.60 13.91
C LYS A 79 -7.38 8.55 13.19
N ASP A 80 -7.94 9.53 12.51
CA ASP A 80 -7.22 10.61 11.83
C ASP A 80 -6.38 10.18 10.63
N ILE A 81 -6.34 8.90 10.28
CA ILE A 81 -5.45 8.45 9.21
C ILE A 81 -5.88 9.00 7.85
N ALA A 82 -7.18 9.08 7.57
CA ALA A 82 -7.62 9.65 6.30
C ALA A 82 -7.14 11.10 6.16
N ASP A 83 -7.26 11.89 7.22
CA ASP A 83 -6.77 13.27 7.21
C ASP A 83 -5.26 13.32 7.06
N ILE A 84 -4.55 12.40 7.71
CA ILE A 84 -3.10 12.32 7.60
C ILE A 84 -2.67 11.98 6.17
N ILE A 85 -3.36 11.04 5.53
CA ILE A 85 -3.07 10.69 4.13
C ILE A 85 -3.22 11.91 3.23
N GLU A 86 -4.31 12.65 3.39
CA GLU A 86 -4.53 13.84 2.59
C GLU A 86 -3.45 14.89 2.82
N ALA A 87 -3.13 15.15 4.08
CA ALA A 87 -2.12 16.15 4.41
C ALA A 87 -0.72 15.73 3.96
N MET A 88 -0.39 14.45 4.10
CA MET A 88 0.89 13.90 3.62
C MET A 88 1.01 14.03 2.11
N TRP A 89 -0.06 13.75 1.40
CA TRP A 89 -0.08 13.89 -0.05
C TRP A 89 0.12 15.35 -0.45
N ALA A 90 -0.63 16.25 0.18
CA ALA A 90 -0.57 17.69 -0.15
C ALA A 90 0.81 18.28 0.16
N SER A 91 1.49 17.79 1.20
CA SER A 91 2.80 18.29 1.60
C SER A 91 3.95 17.52 0.97
N GLN A 92 3.66 16.55 0.12
CA GLN A 92 4.67 15.71 -0.53
C GLN A 92 5.55 15.00 0.51
N THR A 93 4.91 14.41 1.51
CA THR A 93 5.53 13.67 2.60
C THR A 93 6.39 14.49 3.56
N ASN A 94 6.25 15.80 3.55
CA ASN A 94 6.97 16.65 4.49
C ASN A 94 6.29 16.57 5.87
N LEU A 95 6.97 15.94 6.83
CA LEU A 95 6.37 15.68 8.14
C LEU A 95 6.09 16.97 8.92
N VAL A 96 6.98 17.96 8.81
CA VAL A 96 6.78 19.23 9.52
C VAL A 96 5.54 19.94 8.99
N GLN A 97 5.41 20.04 7.67
CA GLN A 97 4.26 20.70 7.06
C GLN A 97 2.98 19.92 7.32
N THR A 98 3.04 18.59 7.30
CA THR A 98 1.88 17.75 7.59
C THR A 98 1.38 18.01 9.02
N ALA A 99 2.30 17.99 9.99
CA ALA A 99 1.95 18.23 11.37
C ALA A 99 1.33 19.61 11.56
N GLN A 100 1.89 20.63 10.90
CA GLN A 100 1.36 21.99 10.95
C GLN A 100 -0.06 22.05 10.36
N LYS A 101 -0.28 21.43 9.21
CA LYS A 101 -1.61 21.40 8.61
C LYS A 101 -2.66 20.77 9.51
N LEU A 102 -2.25 19.77 10.28
CA LEU A 102 -3.17 19.01 11.13
C LEU A 102 -3.23 19.54 12.56
N PHE A 103 -2.51 20.63 12.85
CA PHE A 103 -2.42 21.20 14.21
C PHE A 103 -2.00 20.11 15.20
N MET A 104 -0.99 19.35 14.83
CA MET A 104 -0.56 18.18 15.58
C MET A 104 0.94 18.30 15.86
N HIS A 105 1.35 17.82 17.04
CA HIS A 105 2.78 17.74 17.33
C HIS A 105 3.43 16.69 16.44
N ARG A 106 4.66 16.95 16.02
CA ARG A 106 5.39 16.04 15.13
C ARG A 106 5.49 14.63 15.71
N ASN A 107 5.70 14.52 17.02
CA ASN A 107 5.81 13.20 17.66
C ASN A 107 4.48 12.45 17.61
N SER A 108 3.36 13.17 17.75
CA SER A 108 2.03 12.56 17.65
C SER A 108 1.79 12.05 16.22
N LEU A 109 2.20 12.84 15.24
CA LEU A 109 2.09 12.41 13.83
C LEU A 109 2.92 11.14 13.60
N GLN A 110 4.17 11.13 14.06
CA GLN A 110 5.04 9.97 13.88
C GLN A 110 4.45 8.73 14.55
N TYR A 111 3.89 8.89 15.75
CA TYR A 111 3.25 7.78 16.46
C TYR A 111 2.09 7.20 15.64
N LYS A 112 1.26 8.06 15.07
CA LYS A 112 0.12 7.61 14.27
C LYS A 112 0.55 6.93 12.99
N LEU A 113 1.61 7.44 12.34
CA LEU A 113 2.17 6.82 11.16
C LEU A 113 2.71 5.43 11.47
N ASP A 114 3.44 5.29 12.56
CA ASP A 114 4.01 4.00 12.97
C ASP A 114 2.91 3.01 13.33
N LYS A 115 1.89 3.48 14.02
CA LYS A 115 0.77 2.62 14.39
C LYS A 115 0.03 2.11 13.17
N PHE A 116 -0.23 2.98 12.20
CA PHE A 116 -0.88 2.57 10.97
C PHE A 116 -0.02 1.59 10.17
N HIS A 117 1.28 1.83 10.14
CA HIS A 117 2.22 0.92 9.47
C HIS A 117 2.16 -0.48 10.10
N GLY A 118 2.18 -0.55 11.43
CA GLY A 118 2.07 -1.83 12.12
C GLY A 118 0.75 -2.54 11.88
N LEU A 119 -0.32 -1.76 11.72
CA LEU A 119 -1.65 -2.32 11.48
C LEU A 119 -1.84 -2.78 10.05
N SER A 120 -1.50 -1.95 9.10
CA SER A 120 -1.85 -2.13 7.69
C SER A 120 -0.72 -2.68 6.82
N GLY A 121 0.51 -2.61 7.30
CA GLY A 121 1.68 -2.94 6.49
C GLY A 121 2.13 -1.80 5.60
N LEU A 122 1.40 -0.69 5.57
CA LEU A 122 1.69 0.41 4.65
C LEU A 122 2.37 1.56 5.38
N ASN A 123 3.49 2.00 4.85
CA ASN A 123 4.28 3.09 5.40
C ASN A 123 3.96 4.36 4.62
N LEU A 124 3.23 5.28 5.24
CA LEU A 124 2.79 6.50 4.55
C LEU A 124 3.92 7.48 4.24
N LYS A 125 5.12 7.22 4.74
CA LYS A 125 6.31 7.98 4.35
C LYS A 125 6.91 7.48 3.04
N ASN A 126 6.47 6.32 2.57
CA ASN A 126 6.86 5.76 1.28
C ASN A 126 5.86 6.23 0.22
N LEU A 127 6.36 6.78 -0.89
CA LEU A 127 5.49 7.37 -1.91
C LEU A 127 4.52 6.37 -2.52
N ASP A 128 4.96 5.16 -2.80
CA ASP A 128 4.07 4.17 -3.42
C ASP A 128 2.95 3.79 -2.46
N ASP A 129 3.29 3.57 -1.19
CA ASP A 129 2.28 3.23 -0.17
C ASP A 129 1.29 4.38 0.00
N LEU A 130 1.81 5.61 0.10
CA LEU A 130 0.97 6.78 0.25
C LEU A 130 0.06 6.97 -0.95
N ALA A 131 0.59 6.81 -2.16
CA ALA A 131 -0.19 6.98 -3.38
C ALA A 131 -1.33 5.98 -3.45
N PHE A 132 -1.07 4.73 -3.09
CA PHE A 132 -2.11 3.72 -3.11
C PHE A 132 -3.21 4.04 -2.11
N CYS A 133 -2.85 4.42 -0.89
CA CYS A 133 -3.82 4.80 0.13
C CYS A 133 -4.61 6.04 -0.30
N HIS A 134 -3.94 7.02 -0.89
CA HIS A 134 -4.59 8.24 -1.35
C HIS A 134 -5.61 7.94 -2.45
N LEU A 135 -5.26 7.07 -3.39
CA LEU A 135 -6.19 6.65 -4.43
C LEU A 135 -7.44 5.99 -3.83
N LEU A 136 -7.27 5.17 -2.81
CA LEU A 136 -8.41 4.52 -2.17
C LEU A 136 -9.35 5.54 -1.53
N ILE A 137 -8.80 6.60 -0.94
CA ILE A 137 -9.62 7.67 -0.36
C ILE A 137 -10.35 8.43 -1.45
N LEU A 138 -9.66 8.75 -2.55
CA LEU A 138 -10.27 9.49 -3.66
C LEU A 138 -11.43 8.73 -4.28
N ASN A 139 -11.34 7.41 -4.32
CA ASN A 139 -12.34 6.58 -4.96
C ASN A 139 -13.40 6.04 -3.99
N GLY A 140 -13.24 6.37 -2.72
CA GLY A 140 -14.16 5.94 -1.70
C GLY A 140 -15.27 6.92 -1.52
#